data_5d39acc65496187278b338a7a37137c5
#
_entry.id   5d39acc65496187278b338a7a37137c5
#
_cell.length_a   1.000
_cell.length_b   1.000
_cell.length_c   1.000
_cell.angle_alpha   90.00
_cell.angle_beta   90.00
_cell.angle_gamma   90.00
#
_symmetry.space_group_name_H-M   'P 1'
#
loop_
_entity.id
_entity.type
_entity.pdbx_description
1 polymer ?
#
loop_
_entity_poly.entity_id
_entity_poly.type
_entity_poly.pdbx_seq_one_letter_code
_entity_poly.pdbx_strand_id
1 'polypeptide(L)'
;MPNPTTNFKDSFGTDLGNIIITKEYLMTVYPQIAGQLITPELWTWGSGTSGQLGDNTATTRTTPATTFAGGANWKQVAAGGAVHIAAIKTDGTLWTWGNNGNGRLGDNTIINRSTPVTTFAGGTDWKQVAGGGSHTSAIKTDGTLWTWGFNTTGQLGDNDTTQKLTPVTTFAGGTDWKQVTCGQNHTAAIKTDGTLWTWGNGTSGQLGNNTATNRSTPVTTFAGGANWKQVAGGYTHTAAIKTDGTLWTWGTNTNGQLGNNTGTQRNTPVTTFAGGTNW
;
A
#
# COMPACT_ATOMS: atom_id res chain seq x y z
N MET A 1 -0.47 -18.06 -9.16
CA MET A 1 0.00 -19.33 -8.53
C MET A 1 -1.10 -20.36 -8.73
N PRO A 2 -0.79 -21.62 -9.11
CA PRO A 2 -1.82 -22.63 -9.22
C PRO A 2 -2.42 -22.90 -7.85
N ASN A 3 -3.75 -23.01 -7.79
CA ASN A 3 -4.48 -23.43 -6.60
C ASN A 3 -3.93 -24.77 -6.12
N PRO A 4 -3.64 -24.96 -4.83
CA PRO A 4 -3.22 -26.25 -4.33
C PRO A 4 -4.39 -27.24 -4.48
N THR A 5 -4.28 -28.18 -5.39
CA THR A 5 -5.18 -29.32 -5.50
C THR A 5 -4.79 -30.31 -4.41
N THR A 6 -5.58 -30.40 -3.36
CA THR A 6 -5.44 -31.43 -2.34
C THR A 6 -6.37 -32.59 -2.70
N ASN A 7 -5.82 -33.78 -2.91
CA ASN A 7 -6.62 -34.98 -3.06
C ASN A 7 -7.17 -35.39 -1.70
N PHE A 8 -8.47 -35.32 -1.54
CA PHE A 8 -9.17 -35.79 -0.33
C PHE A 8 -9.58 -37.26 -0.51
N LYS A 9 -9.34 -38.05 0.51
CA LYS A 9 -9.87 -39.40 0.63
C LYS A 9 -10.95 -39.42 1.68
N ASP A 10 -12.02 -40.20 1.45
CA ASP A 10 -13.02 -40.47 2.48
C ASP A 10 -12.45 -41.36 3.61
N SER A 11 -13.25 -41.63 4.63
CA SER A 11 -12.87 -42.48 5.77
C SER A 11 -12.56 -43.95 5.38
N PHE A 12 -12.82 -44.34 4.14
CA PHE A 12 -12.55 -45.68 3.59
C PHE A 12 -11.36 -45.67 2.61
N GLY A 13 -10.69 -44.51 2.41
CA GLY A 13 -9.53 -44.38 1.55
C GLY A 13 -9.84 -44.23 0.08
N THR A 14 -11.10 -44.00 -0.29
CA THR A 14 -11.53 -43.75 -1.68
C THR A 14 -11.10 -42.33 -2.12
N ASP A 15 -10.43 -42.26 -3.25
CA ASP A 15 -10.01 -40.97 -3.84
C ASP A 15 -11.24 -40.24 -4.39
N LEU A 16 -11.59 -39.11 -3.77
CA LEU A 16 -12.77 -38.30 -4.13
C LEU A 16 -12.51 -37.38 -5.35
N GLY A 17 -11.33 -37.50 -5.98
CA GLY A 17 -10.94 -36.69 -7.13
C GLY A 17 -10.61 -35.24 -6.77
N ASN A 18 -10.46 -34.38 -7.79
CA ASN A 18 -10.23 -32.93 -7.59
C ASN A 18 -11.53 -32.23 -7.20
N ILE A 19 -11.85 -32.24 -5.92
CA ILE A 19 -12.97 -31.45 -5.39
C ILE A 19 -12.46 -30.03 -5.11
N ILE A 20 -12.96 -29.05 -5.84
CA ILE A 20 -12.78 -27.64 -5.49
C ILE A 20 -13.73 -27.36 -4.32
N ILE A 21 -13.21 -27.40 -3.11
CA ILE A 21 -13.95 -27.01 -1.92
C ILE A 21 -13.87 -25.50 -1.78
N THR A 22 -14.98 -24.81 -2.09
CA THR A 22 -15.07 -23.37 -1.86
C THR A 22 -15.25 -23.07 -0.38
N LYS A 23 -14.88 -21.83 0.01
CA LYS A 23 -15.09 -21.33 1.38
C LYS A 23 -16.57 -21.45 1.77
N GLU A 24 -17.49 -21.14 0.85
CA GLU A 24 -18.93 -21.23 1.05
C GLU A 24 -19.38 -22.67 1.31
N TYR A 25 -18.83 -23.63 0.59
CA TYR A 25 -19.17 -25.06 0.79
C TYR A 25 -18.74 -25.52 2.17
N LEU A 26 -17.51 -25.21 2.62
CA LEU A 26 -17.04 -25.56 3.97
C LEU A 26 -17.87 -24.91 5.07
N MET A 27 -18.29 -23.66 4.90
CA MET A 27 -19.15 -22.95 5.84
C MET A 27 -20.56 -23.57 5.95
N THR A 28 -21.06 -24.13 4.85
CA THR A 28 -22.40 -24.74 4.81
C THR A 28 -22.42 -26.16 5.38
N VAL A 29 -21.39 -26.96 5.06
CA VAL A 29 -21.37 -28.40 5.39
C VAL A 29 -20.68 -28.67 6.73
N TYR A 30 -19.65 -27.85 7.08
CA TYR A 30 -18.87 -28.01 8.30
C TYR A 30 -18.67 -26.66 9.02
N PRO A 31 -19.72 -26.03 9.53
CA PRO A 31 -19.61 -24.69 10.13
C PRO A 31 -18.65 -24.65 11.33
N GLN A 32 -18.44 -25.74 12.04
CA GLN A 32 -17.52 -25.84 13.17
C GLN A 32 -16.05 -25.94 12.74
N ILE A 33 -15.77 -26.44 11.53
CA ILE A 33 -14.43 -26.59 10.97
C ILE A 33 -14.09 -25.36 10.11
N ALA A 34 -15.09 -24.73 9.49
CA ALA A 34 -14.92 -23.55 8.66
C ALA A 34 -14.29 -22.37 9.42
N GLY A 35 -14.60 -22.22 10.70
CA GLY A 35 -13.98 -21.20 11.57
C GLY A 35 -12.51 -21.46 11.90
N GLN A 36 -12.06 -22.72 11.83
CA GLN A 36 -10.67 -23.12 12.12
C GLN A 36 -9.79 -23.22 10.87
N LEU A 37 -10.37 -23.44 9.69
CA LEU A 37 -9.61 -23.74 8.46
C LEU A 37 -9.31 -22.53 7.58
N ILE A 38 -9.91 -21.37 7.83
CA ILE A 38 -9.73 -20.20 6.95
C ILE A 38 -9.58 -18.94 7.78
N THR A 39 -8.55 -18.94 8.58
CA THR A 39 -8.09 -17.70 9.18
C THR A 39 -6.97 -17.16 8.28
N PRO A 40 -7.10 -15.99 7.61
CA PRO A 40 -6.05 -15.48 6.75
C PRO A 40 -4.85 -15.06 7.59
N GLU A 41 -3.92 -16.00 7.80
CA GLU A 41 -2.63 -15.72 8.40
C GLU A 41 -1.79 -14.87 7.44
N LEU A 42 -0.96 -14.00 7.99
CA LEU A 42 0.01 -13.25 7.20
C LEU A 42 1.34 -14.00 7.19
N TRP A 43 1.75 -14.38 5.99
CA TRP A 43 3.02 -15.06 5.75
C TRP A 43 4.02 -14.10 5.12
N THR A 44 5.26 -14.12 5.62
CA THR A 44 6.35 -13.27 5.17
C THR A 44 7.62 -14.08 4.92
N TRP A 45 8.40 -13.68 3.92
CA TRP A 45 9.70 -14.28 3.58
C TRP A 45 10.59 -13.27 2.86
N GLY A 46 11.86 -13.60 2.65
CA GLY A 46 12.86 -12.74 2.04
C GLY A 46 13.80 -12.14 3.09
N SER A 47 14.28 -10.93 2.84
CA SER A 47 15.17 -10.22 3.77
C SER A 47 14.46 -9.89 5.07
N GLY A 48 15.08 -10.20 6.21
CA GLY A 48 14.57 -9.93 7.55
C GLY A 48 15.47 -9.03 8.40
N THR A 49 16.59 -8.53 7.84
CA THR A 49 17.67 -7.87 8.57
C THR A 49 17.28 -6.62 9.37
N SER A 50 16.14 -6.00 9.04
CA SER A 50 15.55 -4.89 9.79
C SER A 50 14.28 -5.28 10.56
N GLY A 51 13.98 -6.57 10.67
CA GLY A 51 12.75 -7.07 11.31
C GLY A 51 11.51 -7.02 10.41
N GLN A 52 11.65 -6.72 9.11
CA GLN A 52 10.52 -6.54 8.18
C GLN A 52 9.70 -7.82 7.93
N LEU A 53 10.15 -8.98 8.38
CA LEU A 53 9.34 -10.21 8.35
C LEU A 53 8.32 -10.28 9.49
N GLY A 54 8.54 -9.54 10.59
CA GLY A 54 7.62 -9.49 11.72
C GLY A 54 7.52 -10.79 12.52
N ASP A 55 8.47 -11.70 12.38
CA ASP A 55 8.51 -13.04 12.98
C ASP A 55 9.32 -13.12 14.27
N ASN A 56 9.54 -11.97 14.92
CA ASN A 56 10.39 -11.79 16.11
C ASN A 56 11.88 -12.08 15.87
N THR A 57 12.34 -12.06 14.62
CA THR A 57 13.74 -12.23 14.27
C THR A 57 14.22 -11.11 13.35
N ALA A 58 15.53 -10.99 13.20
CA ALA A 58 16.16 -10.11 12.20
C ALA A 58 16.95 -10.96 11.19
N THR A 59 16.44 -12.12 10.82
CA THR A 59 17.08 -13.06 9.90
C THR A 59 16.33 -13.16 8.56
N THR A 60 17.10 -13.38 7.50
CA THR A 60 16.53 -13.65 6.16
C THR A 60 15.89 -15.04 6.12
N ARG A 61 14.72 -15.15 5.51
CA ARG A 61 14.01 -16.41 5.31
C ARG A 61 13.84 -16.75 3.85
N THR A 62 14.18 -17.95 3.48
CA THR A 62 13.97 -18.50 2.13
C THR A 62 12.64 -19.23 1.99
N THR A 63 11.95 -19.46 3.10
CA THR A 63 10.62 -20.08 3.17
C THR A 63 9.64 -19.17 3.90
N PRO A 64 8.34 -19.21 3.54
CA PRO A 64 7.31 -18.45 4.25
C PRO A 64 7.28 -18.80 5.76
N ALA A 65 7.12 -17.76 6.59
CA ALA A 65 6.90 -17.85 8.02
C ALA A 65 5.76 -16.93 8.43
N THR A 66 5.01 -17.30 9.47
CA THR A 66 3.95 -16.45 10.01
C THR A 66 4.51 -15.29 10.81
N THR A 67 3.80 -14.18 10.85
CA THR A 67 4.17 -13.05 11.70
C THR A 67 3.96 -13.37 13.18
N PHE A 68 4.80 -12.81 14.06
CA PHE A 68 4.77 -13.07 15.51
C PHE A 68 3.47 -12.60 16.18
N ALA A 69 2.83 -11.54 15.67
CA ALA A 69 1.55 -11.06 16.18
C ALA A 69 0.41 -12.07 16.02
N GLY A 70 0.63 -13.10 15.21
CA GLY A 70 -0.32 -14.20 15.00
C GLY A 70 -1.69 -13.70 14.53
N GLY A 71 -2.63 -14.63 14.62
CA GLY A 71 -4.02 -14.34 14.29
C GLY A 71 -4.26 -14.27 12.79
N ALA A 72 -5.49 -14.53 12.49
CA ALA A 72 -5.99 -14.83 11.18
C ALA A 72 -6.99 -13.79 10.72
N ASN A 73 -6.78 -12.56 11.04
CA ASN A 73 -7.72 -11.48 10.78
C ASN A 73 -7.06 -10.30 10.06
N TRP A 74 -6.03 -10.56 9.26
CA TRP A 74 -5.41 -9.56 8.41
C TRP A 74 -6.29 -9.25 7.20
N LYS A 75 -6.61 -7.97 6.99
CA LYS A 75 -7.47 -7.46 5.91
C LYS A 75 -6.67 -6.90 4.75
N GLN A 76 -5.59 -6.18 5.06
CA GLN A 76 -4.73 -5.53 4.06
C GLN A 76 -3.29 -5.55 4.54
N VAL A 77 -2.35 -5.69 3.60
CA VAL A 77 -0.91 -5.53 3.81
C VAL A 77 -0.35 -4.59 2.76
N ALA A 78 0.59 -3.75 3.17
CA ALA A 78 1.35 -2.86 2.31
C ALA A 78 2.83 -2.95 2.67
N ALA A 79 3.68 -3.23 1.68
CA ALA A 79 5.12 -3.18 1.81
C ALA A 79 5.64 -1.79 1.44
N GLY A 80 6.55 -1.24 2.24
CA GLY A 80 7.18 0.04 1.99
C GLY A 80 8.69 -0.10 1.76
N GLY A 81 9.16 0.29 0.56
CA GLY A 81 10.57 0.39 0.19
C GLY A 81 11.44 -0.85 0.48
N ALA A 82 10.85 -2.04 0.52
CA ALA A 82 11.49 -3.32 0.89
C ALA A 82 12.02 -3.40 2.34
N VAL A 83 11.70 -2.46 3.21
CA VAL A 83 12.30 -2.40 4.56
C VAL A 83 11.30 -2.30 5.72
N HIS A 84 10.04 -1.98 5.47
CA HIS A 84 8.98 -1.97 6.49
C HIS A 84 7.66 -2.46 5.91
N ILE A 85 6.79 -2.90 6.79
CA ILE A 85 5.45 -3.40 6.46
C ILE A 85 4.44 -2.64 7.32
N ALA A 86 3.29 -2.36 6.73
CA ALA A 86 2.10 -1.90 7.42
C ALA A 86 0.92 -2.80 7.05
N ALA A 87 0.07 -3.16 8.01
CA ALA A 87 -1.06 -4.04 7.76
C ALA A 87 -2.26 -3.67 8.63
N ILE A 88 -3.46 -3.83 8.09
CA ILE A 88 -4.72 -3.56 8.79
C ILE A 88 -5.40 -4.90 9.06
N LYS A 89 -5.87 -5.09 10.29
CA LYS A 89 -6.71 -6.22 10.68
C LYS A 89 -8.19 -5.96 10.36
N THR A 90 -9.01 -6.99 10.40
CA THR A 90 -10.47 -6.89 10.14
C THR A 90 -11.20 -6.07 11.19
N ASP A 91 -10.63 -5.94 12.40
CA ASP A 91 -11.12 -5.07 13.47
C ASP A 91 -10.78 -3.58 13.25
N GLY A 92 -10.08 -3.25 12.16
CA GLY A 92 -9.68 -1.90 11.80
C GLY A 92 -8.40 -1.40 12.50
N THR A 93 -7.70 -2.23 13.28
CA THR A 93 -6.41 -1.86 13.88
C THR A 93 -5.30 -1.84 12.83
N LEU A 94 -4.38 -0.86 12.92
CA LEU A 94 -3.22 -0.71 12.05
C LEU A 94 -1.94 -1.13 12.79
N TRP A 95 -1.21 -2.04 12.19
CA TRP A 95 0.04 -2.61 12.69
C TRP A 95 1.20 -2.33 11.73
N THR A 96 2.37 -2.03 12.28
CA THR A 96 3.58 -1.71 11.50
C THR A 96 4.80 -2.43 12.09
N TRP A 97 5.77 -2.78 11.24
CA TRP A 97 7.02 -3.41 11.67
C TRP A 97 8.12 -3.27 10.60
N GLY A 98 9.34 -3.63 10.96
CA GLY A 98 10.52 -3.50 10.11
C GLY A 98 11.40 -2.32 10.50
N ASN A 99 12.07 -1.73 9.53
CA ASN A 99 12.95 -0.58 9.72
C ASN A 99 12.17 0.67 10.15
N ASN A 100 12.68 1.37 11.17
CA ASN A 100 12.05 2.57 11.72
C ASN A 100 12.97 3.80 11.80
N GLY A 101 14.14 3.77 11.18
CA GLY A 101 15.13 4.84 11.28
C GLY A 101 14.64 6.26 10.97
N ASN A 102 13.52 6.39 10.28
CA ASN A 102 12.86 7.66 9.94
C ASN A 102 11.44 7.76 10.50
N GLY A 103 11.09 7.01 11.55
CA GLY A 103 9.75 7.04 12.14
C GLY A 103 8.63 6.47 11.26
N ARG A 104 8.97 5.65 10.25
CA ARG A 104 8.01 5.13 9.27
C ARG A 104 7.00 4.12 9.83
N LEU A 105 7.22 3.63 11.05
CA LEU A 105 6.27 2.78 11.77
C LEU A 105 5.19 3.60 12.51
N GLY A 106 5.45 4.89 12.78
CA GLY A 106 4.48 5.77 13.43
C GLY A 106 4.22 5.44 14.90
N ASP A 107 5.13 4.72 15.58
CA ASP A 107 5.04 4.27 16.97
C ASP A 107 5.68 5.24 17.97
N ASN A 108 5.95 6.49 17.55
CA ASN A 108 6.65 7.53 18.30
C ASN A 108 8.10 7.19 18.65
N THR A 109 8.73 6.30 17.89
CA THR A 109 10.15 5.91 18.04
C THR A 109 10.87 5.89 16.69
N ILE A 110 12.18 5.68 16.73
CA ILE A 110 13.02 5.37 15.57
C ILE A 110 13.61 3.95 15.67
N ILE A 111 13.05 3.10 16.53
CA ILE A 111 13.56 1.76 16.81
C ILE A 111 12.94 0.77 15.84
N ASN A 112 13.75 -0.04 15.15
CA ASN A 112 13.28 -1.13 14.30
C ASN A 112 12.45 -2.13 15.11
N ARG A 113 11.41 -2.69 14.49
CA ARG A 113 10.55 -3.70 15.13
C ARG A 113 10.59 -5.01 14.35
N SER A 114 11.02 -6.07 15.01
CA SER A 114 10.93 -7.43 14.46
C SER A 114 9.58 -8.11 14.72
N THR A 115 8.70 -7.44 15.45
CA THR A 115 7.31 -7.85 15.71
C THR A 115 6.36 -6.72 15.32
N PRO A 116 5.16 -7.03 14.82
CA PRO A 116 4.14 -6.03 14.59
C PRO A 116 3.80 -5.22 15.87
N VAL A 117 3.74 -3.90 15.73
CA VAL A 117 3.32 -2.96 16.78
C VAL A 117 2.22 -2.05 16.23
N THR A 118 1.35 -1.55 17.09
CA THR A 118 0.35 -0.55 16.69
C THR A 118 0.99 0.83 16.53
N THR A 119 0.42 1.67 15.68
CA THR A 119 0.82 3.07 15.56
C THR A 119 0.46 3.84 16.84
N PHE A 120 1.16 4.94 17.10
CA PHE A 120 0.91 5.81 18.26
C PHE A 120 -0.52 6.41 18.25
N ALA A 121 -1.09 6.66 17.06
CA ALA A 121 -2.45 7.15 16.94
C ALA A 121 -3.52 6.13 17.36
N GLY A 122 -3.16 4.83 17.41
CA GLY A 122 -4.10 3.76 17.81
C GLY A 122 -5.37 3.72 16.93
N GLY A 123 -6.48 3.31 17.53
CA GLY A 123 -7.80 3.28 16.89
C GLY A 123 -8.08 1.98 16.13
N THR A 124 -9.37 1.78 15.82
CA THR A 124 -9.94 0.62 15.12
C THR A 124 -10.69 1.04 13.86
N ASP A 125 -10.32 2.18 13.30
CA ASP A 125 -11.00 2.85 12.20
C ASP A 125 -10.13 3.00 10.94
N TRP A 126 -9.00 2.28 10.87
CA TRP A 126 -8.14 2.28 9.70
C TRP A 126 -8.75 1.46 8.57
N LYS A 127 -8.85 2.10 7.39
CA LYS A 127 -9.52 1.54 6.19
C LYS A 127 -8.54 1.10 5.11
N GLN A 128 -7.50 1.90 4.88
CA GLN A 128 -6.48 1.65 3.86
C GLN A 128 -5.11 2.11 4.34
N VAL A 129 -4.04 1.40 3.95
CA VAL A 129 -2.65 1.78 4.20
C VAL A 129 -1.80 1.62 2.95
N ALA A 130 -0.79 2.48 2.78
CA ALA A 130 0.20 2.42 1.72
C ALA A 130 1.59 2.72 2.30
N GLY A 131 2.59 1.93 1.91
CA GLY A 131 3.98 2.12 2.27
C GLY A 131 4.78 2.75 1.13
N GLY A 132 5.51 3.82 1.44
CA GLY A 132 6.50 4.43 0.56
C GLY A 132 7.92 3.94 0.85
N GLY A 133 8.93 4.58 0.24
CA GLY A 133 10.33 4.22 0.50
C GLY A 133 10.71 4.37 1.97
N SER A 134 10.34 5.46 2.58
CA SER A 134 10.64 5.77 3.98
C SER A 134 9.51 6.50 4.72
N HIS A 135 8.30 6.47 4.19
CA HIS A 135 7.10 7.04 4.80
C HIS A 135 5.92 6.08 4.65
N THR A 136 4.88 6.33 5.40
CA THR A 136 3.64 5.56 5.37
C THR A 136 2.46 6.52 5.32
N SER A 137 1.42 6.15 4.60
CA SER A 137 0.16 6.90 4.52
C SER A 137 -1.02 5.95 4.76
N ALA A 138 -2.06 6.43 5.43
CA ALA A 138 -3.25 5.62 5.70
C ALA A 138 -4.52 6.49 5.71
N ILE A 139 -5.63 5.89 5.30
CA ILE A 139 -6.96 6.51 5.32
C ILE A 139 -7.80 5.81 6.37
N LYS A 140 -8.50 6.60 7.18
CA LYS A 140 -9.50 6.11 8.14
C LYS A 140 -10.87 5.94 7.50
N THR A 141 -11.79 5.28 8.20
CA THR A 141 -13.17 5.05 7.73
C THR A 141 -13.98 6.33 7.58
N ASP A 142 -13.61 7.37 8.34
CA ASP A 142 -14.18 8.73 8.23
C ASP A 142 -13.67 9.51 7.01
N GLY A 143 -12.74 8.92 6.22
CA GLY A 143 -12.15 9.53 5.04
C GLY A 143 -10.99 10.49 5.32
N THR A 144 -10.51 10.62 6.55
CA THR A 144 -9.30 11.41 6.85
C THR A 144 -8.04 10.70 6.37
N LEU A 145 -7.07 11.45 5.85
CA LEU A 145 -5.76 10.95 5.39
C LEU A 145 -4.66 11.33 6.37
N TRP A 146 -3.92 10.32 6.82
CA TRP A 146 -2.83 10.41 7.78
C TRP A 146 -1.52 9.95 7.15
N THR A 147 -0.41 10.63 7.49
CA THR A 147 0.92 10.38 6.95
C THR A 147 1.98 10.47 8.05
N TRP A 148 3.08 9.72 7.92
CA TRP A 148 4.20 9.75 8.87
C TRP A 148 5.48 9.16 8.27
N GLY A 149 6.61 9.36 8.95
CA GLY A 149 7.92 8.92 8.50
C GLY A 149 8.76 10.06 7.94
N PHE A 150 9.61 9.73 6.98
CA PHE A 150 10.53 10.67 6.31
C PHE A 150 9.78 11.73 5.52
N ASN A 151 10.30 13.00 5.55
CA ASN A 151 9.58 14.14 4.97
C ASN A 151 10.46 15.20 4.28
N THR A 152 11.74 14.97 4.07
CA THR A 152 12.64 16.03 3.55
C THR A 152 12.25 16.59 2.16
N THR A 153 11.40 15.88 1.42
CA THR A 153 10.86 16.34 0.13
C THR A 153 9.38 16.73 0.20
N GLY A 154 8.80 16.77 1.40
CA GLY A 154 7.39 17.09 1.62
C GLY A 154 6.42 15.93 1.36
N GLN A 155 6.90 14.68 1.39
CA GLN A 155 6.08 13.50 1.03
C GLN A 155 4.96 13.19 2.02
N LEU A 156 4.92 13.82 3.17
CA LEU A 156 3.80 13.74 4.12
C LEU A 156 2.66 14.69 3.76
N GLY A 157 2.93 15.78 3.02
CA GLY A 157 1.90 16.72 2.58
C GLY A 157 1.31 17.57 3.71
N ASP A 158 2.01 17.72 4.82
CA ASP A 158 1.59 18.43 6.04
C ASP A 158 2.04 19.90 6.10
N ASN A 159 2.47 20.45 4.94
CA ASN A 159 3.07 21.78 4.80
C ASN A 159 4.42 21.97 5.53
N ASP A 160 5.09 20.86 5.82
CA ASP A 160 6.38 20.81 6.51
C ASP A 160 7.34 19.89 5.72
N THR A 161 8.61 19.87 6.10
CA THR A 161 9.65 18.98 5.55
C THR A 161 10.39 18.23 6.65
N THR A 162 9.89 18.30 7.90
CA THR A 162 10.43 17.54 9.03
C THR A 162 9.77 16.17 9.14
N GLN A 163 10.56 15.16 9.48
CA GLN A 163 10.01 13.81 9.71
C GLN A 163 9.00 13.80 10.86
N LYS A 164 8.02 12.92 10.77
CA LYS A 164 7.03 12.69 11.83
C LYS A 164 7.13 11.25 12.35
N LEU A 165 7.31 11.11 13.64
CA LEU A 165 7.39 9.80 14.31
C LEU A 165 6.01 9.22 14.62
N THR A 166 4.97 10.04 14.49
CA THR A 166 3.56 9.69 14.73
C THR A 166 2.71 10.10 13.54
N PRO A 167 1.58 9.43 13.29
CA PRO A 167 0.65 9.86 12.26
C PRO A 167 0.17 11.30 12.42
N VAL A 168 0.23 12.09 11.34
CA VAL A 168 -0.30 13.46 11.23
C VAL A 168 -1.23 13.55 10.02
N THR A 169 -2.20 14.48 10.06
CA THR A 169 -3.08 14.73 8.89
C THR A 169 -2.37 15.57 7.84
N THR A 170 -2.77 15.41 6.58
CA THR A 170 -2.28 16.24 5.49
C THR A 170 -2.80 17.69 5.62
N PHE A 171 -2.05 18.66 5.09
CA PHE A 171 -2.44 20.08 5.09
C PHE A 171 -3.77 20.36 4.36
N ALA A 172 -4.05 19.59 3.30
CA ALA A 172 -5.33 19.71 2.59
C ALA A 172 -6.54 19.30 3.43
N GLY A 173 -6.33 18.56 4.53
CA GLY A 173 -7.41 18.12 5.43
C GLY A 173 -8.51 17.35 4.71
N GLY A 174 -9.73 17.46 5.24
CA GLY A 174 -10.93 16.85 4.66
C GLY A 174 -11.16 15.40 5.07
N THR A 175 -12.40 14.94 4.83
CA THR A 175 -12.89 13.59 5.16
C THR A 175 -13.36 12.86 3.90
N ASP A 176 -12.79 13.22 2.76
CA ASP A 176 -13.22 12.77 1.44
C ASP A 176 -12.12 11.99 0.69
N TRP A 177 -11.06 11.57 1.38
CA TRP A 177 -10.02 10.74 0.79
C TRP A 177 -10.51 9.30 0.62
N LYS A 178 -10.39 8.81 -0.64
CA LYS A 178 -10.91 7.49 -1.07
C LYS A 178 -9.80 6.46 -1.25
N GLN A 179 -8.67 6.86 -1.82
CA GLN A 179 -7.53 6.01 -2.11
C GLN A 179 -6.22 6.77 -1.89
N VAL A 180 -5.21 6.08 -1.34
CA VAL A 180 -3.84 6.60 -1.24
C VAL A 180 -2.84 5.57 -1.75
N THR A 181 -1.76 6.04 -2.34
CA THR A 181 -0.59 5.25 -2.72
C THR A 181 0.68 6.05 -2.47
N CYS A 182 1.78 5.35 -2.22
CA CYS A 182 3.09 5.96 -2.03
C CYS A 182 4.05 5.45 -3.11
N GLY A 183 4.88 6.36 -3.63
CA GLY A 183 6.10 6.00 -4.33
C GLY A 183 7.31 6.03 -3.39
N GLN A 184 8.52 6.09 -3.93
CA GLN A 184 9.73 6.15 -3.11
C GLN A 184 9.70 7.37 -2.16
N ASN A 185 9.50 8.57 -2.68
CA ASN A 185 9.50 9.82 -1.93
C ASN A 185 8.35 10.76 -2.38
N HIS A 186 7.26 10.22 -2.88
CA HIS A 186 6.04 10.98 -3.21
C HIS A 186 4.81 10.19 -2.80
N THR A 187 3.71 10.90 -2.67
CA THR A 187 2.41 10.34 -2.33
C THR A 187 1.40 10.82 -3.36
N ALA A 188 0.46 9.97 -3.72
CA ALA A 188 -0.68 10.29 -4.57
C ALA A 188 -1.96 9.78 -3.94
N ALA A 189 -3.04 10.54 -4.04
CA ALA A 189 -4.32 10.16 -3.45
C ALA A 189 -5.50 10.66 -4.31
N ILE A 190 -6.58 9.90 -4.32
CA ILE A 190 -7.84 10.24 -5.00
C ILE A 190 -8.89 10.52 -3.95
N LYS A 191 -9.63 11.61 -4.14
CA LYS A 191 -10.81 11.97 -3.34
C LYS A 191 -12.07 11.27 -3.86
N THR A 192 -13.13 11.29 -3.07
CA THR A 192 -14.43 10.69 -3.44
C THR A 192 -15.09 11.37 -4.64
N ASP A 193 -14.77 12.64 -4.88
CA ASP A 193 -15.18 13.39 -6.07
C ASP A 193 -14.42 12.99 -7.35
N GLY A 194 -13.43 12.10 -7.23
CA GLY A 194 -12.61 11.64 -8.36
C GLY A 194 -11.43 12.54 -8.71
N THR A 195 -11.13 13.58 -7.93
CA THR A 195 -9.93 14.41 -8.13
C THR A 195 -8.66 13.68 -7.66
N LEU A 196 -7.56 13.81 -8.40
CA LEU A 196 -6.27 13.23 -8.09
C LEU A 196 -5.29 14.30 -7.59
N TRP A 197 -4.71 14.04 -6.43
CA TRP A 197 -3.76 14.90 -5.73
C TRP A 197 -2.43 14.20 -5.56
N THR A 198 -1.32 14.95 -5.67
CA THR A 198 0.05 14.43 -5.55
C THR A 198 0.90 15.41 -4.74
N TRP A 199 1.92 14.88 -4.03
CA TRP A 199 2.86 15.70 -3.26
C TRP A 199 4.13 14.91 -2.94
N GLY A 200 5.14 15.58 -2.37
CA GLY A 200 6.45 15.02 -2.11
C GLY A 200 7.46 15.38 -3.16
N ASN A 201 8.37 14.46 -3.48
CA ASN A 201 9.39 14.68 -4.52
C ASN A 201 8.75 14.84 -5.89
N GLY A 202 9.12 15.92 -6.60
CA GLY A 202 8.64 16.23 -7.93
C GLY A 202 9.75 16.35 -9.00
N THR A 203 11.03 16.16 -8.61
CA THR A 203 12.18 16.44 -9.46
C THR A 203 12.24 15.63 -10.77
N SER A 204 11.59 14.46 -10.75
CA SER A 204 11.45 13.59 -11.93
C SER A 204 10.05 13.66 -12.57
N GLY A 205 9.28 14.73 -12.28
CA GLY A 205 7.93 14.90 -12.81
C GLY A 205 6.87 13.96 -12.25
N GLN A 206 7.18 13.14 -11.24
CA GLN A 206 6.28 12.11 -10.68
C GLN A 206 5.01 12.68 -10.03
N LEU A 207 4.94 14.01 -9.79
CA LEU A 207 3.73 14.68 -9.32
C LEU A 207 2.74 14.99 -10.45
N GLY A 208 3.18 15.04 -11.71
CA GLY A 208 2.31 15.27 -12.87
C GLY A 208 1.66 16.66 -12.91
N ASN A 209 2.16 17.63 -12.17
CA ASN A 209 1.61 18.98 -12.02
C ASN A 209 2.27 20.03 -12.94
N ASN A 210 2.91 19.56 -14.02
CA ASN A 210 3.65 20.37 -14.99
C ASN A 210 4.89 21.08 -14.42
N THR A 211 5.40 20.62 -13.28
CA THR A 211 6.64 21.15 -12.69
C THR A 211 7.59 20.00 -12.32
N ALA A 212 8.87 20.32 -12.14
CA ALA A 212 9.88 19.41 -11.60
C ALA A 212 10.35 19.85 -10.20
N THR A 213 9.40 20.28 -9.36
CA THR A 213 9.66 20.79 -8.01
C THR A 213 8.93 19.98 -6.94
N ASN A 214 9.55 19.87 -5.77
CA ASN A 214 8.93 19.23 -4.61
C ASN A 214 7.71 20.02 -4.12
N ARG A 215 6.75 19.32 -3.52
CA ARG A 215 5.56 19.90 -2.89
C ARG A 215 5.36 19.33 -1.50
N SER A 216 5.37 20.18 -0.50
CA SER A 216 5.06 19.83 0.89
C SER A 216 3.55 19.86 1.20
N THR A 217 2.74 20.25 0.22
CA THR A 217 1.26 20.25 0.29
C THR A 217 0.68 19.50 -0.91
N PRO A 218 -0.45 18.81 -0.75
CA PRO A 218 -1.16 18.20 -1.87
C PRO A 218 -1.51 19.21 -2.97
N VAL A 219 -1.22 18.87 -4.23
CA VAL A 219 -1.55 19.63 -5.44
C VAL A 219 -2.25 18.71 -6.44
N THR A 220 -3.13 19.27 -7.26
CA THR A 220 -3.78 18.51 -8.34
C THR A 220 -2.82 18.27 -9.51
N THR A 221 -3.03 17.19 -10.24
CA THR A 221 -2.29 16.93 -11.48
C THR A 221 -2.68 17.93 -12.58
N PHE A 222 -1.77 18.19 -13.50
CA PHE A 222 -2.00 19.11 -14.63
C PHE A 222 -3.15 18.67 -15.56
N ALA A 223 -3.35 17.36 -15.71
CA ALA A 223 -4.46 16.82 -16.48
C ALA A 223 -5.84 17.12 -15.86
N GLY A 224 -5.86 17.51 -14.58
CA GLY A 224 -7.09 17.91 -13.87
C GLY A 224 -8.18 16.85 -13.95
N GLY A 225 -9.43 17.32 -13.79
CA GLY A 225 -10.63 16.48 -13.87
C GLY A 225 -10.96 15.74 -12.57
N ALA A 226 -12.21 15.33 -12.49
CA ALA A 226 -12.81 14.58 -11.36
C ALA A 226 -13.22 13.17 -11.79
N ASN A 227 -12.42 12.53 -12.62
CA ASN A 227 -12.73 11.22 -13.21
C ASN A 227 -11.61 10.19 -13.00
N TRP A 228 -10.76 10.40 -11.99
CA TRP A 228 -9.75 9.42 -11.64
C TRP A 228 -10.36 8.30 -10.78
N LYS A 229 -10.12 7.04 -11.21
CA LYS A 229 -10.68 5.82 -10.60
C LYS A 229 -9.68 5.13 -9.69
N GLN A 230 -8.41 5.06 -10.13
CA GLN A 230 -7.33 4.35 -9.43
C GLN A 230 -5.99 5.02 -9.67
N VAL A 231 -5.10 4.99 -8.67
CA VAL A 231 -3.72 5.49 -8.78
C VAL A 231 -2.73 4.53 -8.13
N ALA A 232 -1.54 4.41 -8.71
CA ALA A 232 -0.41 3.64 -8.21
C ALA A 232 0.88 4.43 -8.31
N GLY A 233 1.64 4.49 -7.21
CA GLY A 233 2.97 5.07 -7.15
C GLY A 233 4.04 4.00 -7.43
N GLY A 234 4.91 4.28 -8.41
CA GLY A 234 6.15 3.56 -8.59
C GLY A 234 7.32 4.25 -7.86
N TYR A 235 8.56 3.83 -8.13
CA TYR A 235 9.73 4.43 -7.48
C TYR A 235 9.80 5.95 -7.70
N THR A 236 9.85 6.39 -8.97
CA THR A 236 9.88 7.81 -9.40
C THR A 236 8.92 8.09 -10.56
N HIS A 237 7.85 7.34 -10.66
CA HIS A 237 6.78 7.53 -11.64
C HIS A 237 5.43 7.25 -10.99
N THR A 238 4.37 7.65 -11.64
CA THR A 238 3.00 7.43 -11.20
C THR A 238 2.17 6.94 -12.38
N ALA A 239 1.26 6.04 -12.12
CA ALA A 239 0.27 5.55 -13.07
C ALA A 239 -1.13 5.74 -12.49
N ALA A 240 -2.11 6.10 -13.32
CA ALA A 240 -3.50 6.24 -12.88
C ALA A 240 -4.49 5.87 -13.99
N ILE A 241 -5.64 5.37 -13.59
CA ILE A 241 -6.73 4.97 -14.49
C ILE A 241 -7.89 5.93 -14.28
N LYS A 242 -8.48 6.42 -15.37
CA LYS A 242 -9.71 7.20 -15.35
C LYS A 242 -10.95 6.30 -15.40
N THR A 243 -12.11 6.85 -15.09
CA THR A 243 -13.40 6.12 -15.10
C THR A 243 -13.81 5.66 -16.49
N ASP A 244 -13.26 6.26 -17.54
CA ASP A 244 -13.42 5.83 -18.93
C ASP A 244 -12.52 4.64 -19.30
N GLY A 245 -11.73 4.13 -18.34
CA GLY A 245 -10.82 3.00 -18.53
C GLY A 245 -9.47 3.37 -19.16
N THR A 246 -9.17 4.64 -19.40
CA THR A 246 -7.86 5.04 -19.95
C THR A 246 -6.76 5.02 -18.90
N LEU A 247 -5.58 4.51 -19.28
CA LEU A 247 -4.38 4.50 -18.43
C LEU A 247 -3.47 5.69 -18.77
N TRP A 248 -3.08 6.42 -17.74
CA TRP A 248 -2.20 7.58 -17.78
C TRP A 248 -0.97 7.36 -16.92
N THR A 249 0.20 7.79 -17.41
CA THR A 249 1.49 7.62 -16.73
C THR A 249 2.31 8.90 -16.80
N TRP A 250 3.16 9.14 -15.79
CA TRP A 250 4.06 10.29 -15.75
C TRP A 250 5.21 10.08 -14.76
N GLY A 251 6.24 10.93 -14.81
CA GLY A 251 7.45 10.81 -14.03
C GLY A 251 8.64 10.34 -14.86
N THR A 252 9.58 9.64 -14.21
CA THR A 252 10.78 9.08 -14.86
C THR A 252 10.40 8.07 -15.94
N ASN A 253 11.17 8.08 -17.06
CA ASN A 253 10.93 7.21 -18.20
C ASN A 253 12.21 6.65 -18.86
N THR A 254 13.34 6.71 -18.19
CA THR A 254 14.64 6.28 -18.73
C THR A 254 14.69 4.80 -19.13
N ASN A 255 13.82 3.99 -18.56
CA ASN A 255 13.67 2.56 -18.86
C ASN A 255 12.33 2.23 -19.55
N GLY A 256 11.66 3.22 -20.12
CA GLY A 256 10.36 3.03 -20.79
C GLY A 256 9.18 2.75 -19.85
N GLN A 257 9.30 3.03 -18.54
CA GLN A 257 8.28 2.69 -17.54
C GLN A 257 6.94 3.42 -17.72
N LEU A 258 6.87 4.44 -18.54
CA LEU A 258 5.63 5.13 -18.87
C LEU A 258 4.85 4.46 -20.02
N GLY A 259 5.45 3.53 -20.77
CA GLY A 259 4.80 2.81 -21.86
C GLY A 259 4.28 3.69 -22.99
N ASN A 260 4.83 4.91 -23.19
CA ASN A 260 4.37 5.91 -24.15
C ASN A 260 5.22 5.97 -25.44
N ASN A 261 5.94 4.90 -25.74
CA ASN A 261 6.86 4.77 -26.90
C ASN A 261 8.00 5.79 -26.92
N THR A 262 8.38 6.33 -25.76
CA THR A 262 9.54 7.24 -25.60
C THR A 262 10.35 6.85 -24.37
N GLY A 263 11.61 7.30 -24.28
CA GLY A 263 12.42 7.25 -23.04
C GLY A 263 12.44 8.58 -22.29
N THR A 264 11.56 9.52 -22.63
CA THR A 264 11.59 10.88 -22.08
C THR A 264 10.70 11.01 -20.87
N GLN A 265 11.25 11.57 -19.79
CA GLN A 265 10.51 11.96 -18.57
C GLN A 265 9.28 12.83 -18.92
N ARG A 266 8.21 12.69 -18.14
CA ARG A 266 6.99 13.50 -18.27
C ARG A 266 6.61 14.16 -16.96
N ASN A 267 6.48 15.48 -16.98
CA ASN A 267 6.01 16.28 -15.85
C ASN A 267 4.47 16.42 -15.82
N THR A 268 3.80 15.86 -16.83
CA THR A 268 2.33 15.84 -16.97
C THR A 268 1.87 14.44 -17.29
N PRO A 269 0.67 14.04 -16.86
CA PRO A 269 0.07 12.77 -17.27
C PRO A 269 -0.02 12.64 -18.79
N VAL A 270 0.39 11.50 -19.33
CA VAL A 270 0.27 11.11 -20.74
C VAL A 270 -0.34 9.73 -20.85
N THR A 271 -1.08 9.45 -21.92
CA THR A 271 -1.62 8.12 -22.19
C THR A 271 -0.52 7.16 -22.62
N THR A 272 -0.71 5.87 -22.34
CA THR A 272 0.18 4.83 -22.86
C THR A 272 0.04 4.67 -24.38
N PHE A 273 1.09 4.20 -25.03
CA PHE A 273 1.11 3.99 -26.48
C PHE A 273 0.10 2.93 -26.95
N ALA A 274 -0.13 1.90 -26.14
CA ALA A 274 -1.12 0.87 -26.44
C ALA A 274 -2.54 1.44 -26.56
N GLY A 275 -2.80 2.59 -25.91
CA GLY A 275 -4.13 3.18 -25.87
C GLY A 275 -5.16 2.25 -25.20
N GLY A 276 -6.43 2.43 -25.60
CA GLY A 276 -7.53 1.60 -25.11
C GLY A 276 -8.18 2.09 -23.82
N THR A 277 -9.37 1.54 -23.56
CA THR A 277 -10.25 1.91 -22.44
C THR A 277 -10.60 0.70 -21.57
N ASN A 278 -9.74 -0.34 -21.54
CA ASN A 278 -10.01 -1.60 -20.83
C ASN A 278 -9.03 -1.85 -19.67
N TRP A 279 -8.49 -0.78 -19.11
CA TRP A 279 -7.57 -0.84 -17.96
C TRP A 279 -8.30 -0.90 -16.63
#